data_5ec0910dd12e46bba98148865b32e45d
#
_entry.id   5ec0910dd12e46bba98148865b32e45d
#
_cell.length_a   1.000
_cell.length_b   1.000
_cell.length_c   1.000
_cell.angle_alpha   90.00
_cell.angle_beta   90.00
_cell.angle_gamma   90.00
#
_symmetry.space_group_name_H-M   'P 1'
#
loop_
_entity.id
_entity.type
_entity.pdbx_description
1 polymer ?
#
loop_
_entity_poly.entity_id
_entity_poly.type
_entity_poly.pdbx_seq_one_letter_code
_entity_poly.pdbx_strand_id
1 'polypeptide(L)'
;MNTITRNLMVLLAILSAMMFGNSGTKVTGEFSSAIAVNDSTVSFTTPYTGVVLSGDNWELSTNLSDGVVTIEEAKYNWAVTEKVTATFGSQALPYGIAWGLHRPASNSFVSLPREHTIADGIGVGTSVVGVGIQAFYGNNEYWAGRVSYSLFHQTLGLSVNSDDALLVDVASTVDIVGFPVVTSLEYDLSEDADGAFWLRSIVTPEFAKGASLLLGYNSDEELLYGLNYKCNDNTFITTELSVDGDKVIRVSYSF
;
A
#
# COMPACT_ATOMS: atom_id res chain seq x y z
N MET A 1 12.88 11.15 -24.74
CA MET A 1 14.04 10.92 -23.86
C MET A 1 14.20 9.42 -23.74
N ASN A 2 15.39 8.87 -23.91
CA ASN A 2 15.62 7.42 -23.86
C ASN A 2 15.40 6.92 -22.42
N THR A 3 14.85 5.74 -22.24
CA THR A 3 14.57 5.11 -20.92
C THR A 3 15.82 5.08 -20.03
N ILE A 4 16.97 4.78 -20.61
CA ILE A 4 18.27 4.78 -19.90
C ILE A 4 18.60 6.17 -19.33
N THR A 5 18.39 7.22 -20.12
CA THR A 5 18.66 8.62 -19.69
C THR A 5 17.72 9.02 -18.55
N ARG A 6 16.45 8.62 -18.62
CA ARG A 6 15.46 8.89 -17.55
C ARG A 6 15.85 8.18 -16.26
N ASN A 7 16.16 6.88 -16.34
CA ASN A 7 16.57 6.09 -15.17
C ASN A 7 17.86 6.63 -14.55
N LEU A 8 18.82 7.04 -15.37
CA LEU A 8 20.06 7.67 -14.90
C LEU A 8 19.79 9.02 -14.20
N MET A 9 18.88 9.83 -14.72
CA MET A 9 18.50 11.10 -14.08
C MET A 9 17.80 10.88 -12.73
N VAL A 10 16.90 9.90 -12.63
CA VAL A 10 16.25 9.55 -11.35
C VAL A 10 17.30 9.06 -10.36
N LEU A 11 18.20 8.17 -10.78
CA LEU A 11 19.27 7.68 -9.92
C LEU A 11 20.21 8.80 -9.45
N LEU A 12 20.57 9.74 -10.34
CA LEU A 12 21.37 10.91 -10.00
C LEU A 12 20.64 11.86 -9.05
N ALA A 13 19.32 12.04 -9.22
CA ALA A 13 18.50 12.83 -8.30
C ALA A 13 18.46 12.21 -6.91
N ILE A 14 18.27 10.89 -6.82
CA ILE A 14 18.33 10.14 -5.55
C ILE A 14 19.70 10.27 -4.89
N LEU A 15 20.77 10.04 -5.64
CA LEU A 15 22.15 10.19 -5.14
C LEU A 15 22.47 11.62 -4.71
N SER A 16 21.96 12.61 -5.45
CA SER A 16 22.12 14.02 -5.08
C SER A 16 21.35 14.33 -3.79
N ALA A 17 20.10 13.84 -3.65
CA ALA A 17 19.35 14.00 -2.42
C ALA A 17 20.04 13.35 -1.21
N MET A 18 20.68 12.18 -1.40
CA MET A 18 21.47 11.50 -0.38
C MET A 18 22.73 12.29 0.00
N MET A 19 23.42 12.92 -0.97
CA MET A 19 24.69 13.63 -0.73
C MET A 19 24.51 15.06 -0.24
N PHE A 20 23.45 15.74 -0.69
CA PHE A 20 23.19 17.15 -0.39
C PHE A 20 21.93 17.35 0.45
N GLY A 21 21.28 16.25 0.85
CA GLY A 21 20.11 16.29 1.70
C GLY A 21 20.41 17.05 3.00
N ASN A 22 19.60 18.05 3.25
CA ASN A 22 19.57 18.75 4.51
C ASN A 22 19.39 17.71 5.62
N SER A 23 19.84 17.98 6.83
CA SER A 23 19.77 17.08 8.01
C SER A 23 18.39 16.49 8.35
N GLY A 24 17.34 16.82 7.58
CA GLY A 24 15.97 16.33 7.70
C GLY A 24 15.49 15.37 6.58
N THR A 25 16.32 15.05 5.57
CA THR A 25 15.89 14.09 4.55
C THR A 25 16.06 12.66 5.02
N LYS A 26 14.98 11.92 5.05
CA LYS A 26 14.96 10.48 5.35
C LYS A 26 14.93 9.70 4.04
N VAL A 27 15.73 8.67 3.98
CA VAL A 27 15.78 7.70 2.87
C VAL A 27 15.35 6.35 3.42
N THR A 28 14.33 5.77 2.81
CA THR A 28 13.90 4.41 3.11
C THR A 28 13.66 3.68 1.80
N GLY A 29 13.69 2.38 1.82
CA GLY A 29 13.40 1.62 0.62
C GLY A 29 13.19 0.15 0.91
N GLU A 30 12.76 -0.57 -0.10
CA GLU A 30 12.58 -2.01 -0.04
C GLU A 30 13.02 -2.63 -1.37
N PHE A 31 13.73 -3.74 -1.25
CA PHE A 31 14.00 -4.65 -2.35
C PHE A 31 13.25 -5.95 -2.12
N SER A 32 12.47 -6.39 -3.08
CA SER A 32 11.82 -7.69 -3.00
C SER A 32 12.06 -8.51 -4.26
N SER A 33 12.16 -9.81 -4.07
CA SER A 33 12.26 -10.80 -5.15
C SER A 33 11.35 -11.96 -4.79
N ALA A 34 10.60 -12.46 -5.76
CA ALA A 34 9.70 -13.56 -5.55
C ALA A 34 9.86 -14.64 -6.63
N ILE A 35 9.57 -15.86 -6.23
CA ILE A 35 9.40 -17.01 -7.12
C ILE A 35 7.93 -17.38 -7.06
N ALA A 36 7.26 -17.32 -8.19
CA ALA A 36 5.90 -17.81 -8.35
C ALA A 36 5.92 -19.16 -9.07
N VAL A 37 5.18 -20.10 -8.54
CA VAL A 37 5.05 -21.46 -9.09
C VAL A 37 3.58 -21.76 -9.26
N ASN A 38 3.16 -22.02 -10.47
CA ASN A 38 1.86 -22.59 -10.79
C ASN A 38 2.04 -23.99 -11.41
N ASP A 39 0.97 -24.67 -11.74
CA ASP A 39 0.97 -26.07 -12.18
C ASP A 39 1.95 -26.41 -13.33
N SER A 40 2.33 -25.44 -14.13
CA SER A 40 3.13 -25.64 -15.34
C SER A 40 4.34 -24.74 -15.50
N THR A 41 4.44 -23.68 -14.70
CA THR A 41 5.50 -22.68 -14.86
C THR A 41 6.13 -22.26 -13.55
N VAL A 42 7.41 -21.90 -13.61
CA VAL A 42 8.13 -21.23 -12.55
C VAL A 42 8.56 -19.87 -13.08
N SER A 43 8.16 -18.80 -12.44
CA SER A 43 8.53 -17.44 -12.82
C SER A 43 9.25 -16.73 -11.68
N PHE A 44 10.17 -15.84 -12.05
CA PHE A 44 10.83 -14.93 -11.11
C PHE A 44 10.24 -13.54 -11.31
N THR A 45 9.85 -12.93 -10.23
CA THR A 45 9.28 -11.58 -10.23
C THR A 45 9.96 -10.70 -9.19
N THR A 46 9.90 -9.40 -9.40
CA THR A 46 10.30 -8.39 -8.43
C THR A 46 9.04 -7.62 -8.02
N PRO A 47 8.27 -8.15 -7.05
CA PRO A 47 6.95 -7.57 -6.72
C PRO A 47 7.04 -6.10 -6.33
N TYR A 48 8.13 -5.72 -5.68
CA TYR A 48 8.40 -4.33 -5.37
C TYR A 48 9.91 -4.12 -5.18
N THR A 49 10.40 -3.07 -5.77
CA THR A 49 11.74 -2.55 -5.51
C THR A 49 11.70 -1.05 -5.64
N GLY A 50 11.77 -0.34 -4.54
CA GLY A 50 11.58 1.09 -4.53
C GLY A 50 12.35 1.81 -3.46
N VAL A 51 12.46 3.12 -3.65
CA VAL A 51 13.09 4.05 -2.71
C VAL A 51 12.11 5.18 -2.44
N VAL A 52 11.97 5.51 -1.17
CA VAL A 52 11.21 6.65 -0.69
C VAL A 52 12.16 7.68 -0.10
N LEU A 53 12.13 8.88 -0.64
CA LEU A 53 12.77 10.06 -0.10
C LEU A 53 11.70 10.92 0.56
N SER A 54 11.90 11.31 1.80
CA SER A 54 10.94 12.16 2.49
C SER A 54 11.63 13.24 3.33
N GLY A 55 10.99 14.38 3.42
CA GLY A 55 11.30 15.46 4.35
C GLY A 55 10.05 15.79 5.16
N ASP A 56 10.09 16.88 5.92
CA ASP A 56 8.99 17.26 6.82
C ASP A 56 7.63 17.40 6.10
N ASN A 57 7.66 17.92 4.87
CA ASN A 57 6.45 18.26 4.14
C ASN A 57 6.39 17.66 2.72
N TRP A 58 7.31 16.81 2.35
CA TRP A 58 7.34 16.25 1.00
C TRP A 58 7.74 14.78 1.01
N GLU A 59 7.30 14.08 -0.01
CA GLU A 59 7.65 12.69 -0.26
C GLU A 59 7.79 12.44 -1.77
N LEU A 60 8.82 11.70 -2.12
CA LEU A 60 9.05 11.14 -3.45
C LEU A 60 9.24 9.65 -3.32
N SER A 61 8.35 8.87 -3.90
CA SER A 61 8.48 7.41 -3.97
C SER A 61 8.68 6.95 -5.41
N THR A 62 9.49 5.92 -5.55
CA THR A 62 9.83 5.32 -6.84
C THR A 62 9.65 3.81 -6.76
N ASN A 63 9.30 3.20 -7.88
CA ASN A 63 9.28 1.76 -8.05
C ASN A 63 10.13 1.36 -9.26
N LEU A 64 10.86 0.28 -9.13
CA LEU A 64 11.59 -0.39 -10.20
C LEU A 64 10.84 -1.66 -10.59
N SER A 65 10.24 -1.66 -11.75
CA SER A 65 9.59 -2.83 -12.33
C SER A 65 10.11 -3.04 -13.75
N ASP A 66 10.47 -4.27 -14.09
CA ASP A 66 10.98 -4.65 -15.42
C ASP A 66 12.15 -3.81 -15.93
N GLY A 67 13.03 -3.39 -15.01
CA GLY A 67 14.17 -2.53 -15.30
C GLY A 67 13.80 -1.06 -15.61
N VAL A 68 12.55 -0.66 -15.35
CA VAL A 68 12.06 0.71 -15.51
C VAL A 68 11.79 1.33 -14.14
N VAL A 69 12.42 2.46 -13.86
CA VAL A 69 12.12 3.25 -12.67
C VAL A 69 10.92 4.15 -12.99
N THR A 70 9.87 4.02 -12.19
CA THR A 70 8.68 4.87 -12.24
C THR A 70 8.61 5.70 -10.95
N ILE A 71 8.10 6.91 -11.06
CA ILE A 71 7.70 7.70 -9.89
C ILE A 71 6.29 7.25 -9.54
N GLU A 72 6.11 6.76 -8.32
CA GLU A 72 4.78 6.39 -7.83
C GLU A 72 4.10 7.61 -7.20
N GLU A 73 4.76 8.25 -6.24
CA GLU A 73 4.23 9.46 -5.62
C GLU A 73 5.29 10.56 -5.64
N ALA A 74 4.85 11.78 -5.86
CA ALA A 74 5.67 12.99 -5.75
C ALA A 74 4.78 14.10 -5.18
N LYS A 75 4.76 14.22 -3.84
CA LYS A 75 3.78 15.06 -3.16
C LYS A 75 4.41 16.01 -2.16
N TYR A 76 3.74 17.14 -2.00
CA TYR A 76 4.02 18.14 -0.99
C TYR A 76 2.80 18.34 -0.10
N ASN A 77 2.99 18.27 1.22
CA ASN A 77 1.96 18.44 2.24
C ASN A 77 2.07 19.84 2.85
N TRP A 78 1.02 20.59 2.78
CA TRP A 78 0.91 21.90 3.39
C TRP A 78 -0.10 21.88 4.54
N ALA A 79 0.36 22.13 5.75
CA ALA A 79 -0.50 22.32 6.90
C ALA A 79 -1.21 23.69 6.79
N VAL A 80 -2.44 23.66 6.28
CA VAL A 80 -3.28 24.87 6.14
C VAL A 80 -3.71 25.36 7.52
N THR A 81 -4.01 24.43 8.41
CA THR A 81 -4.25 24.65 9.84
C THR A 81 -3.69 23.46 10.63
N GLU A 82 -3.77 23.50 11.95
CA GLU A 82 -3.41 22.35 12.82
C GLU A 82 -4.20 21.05 12.51
N LYS A 83 -5.36 21.18 11.86
CA LYS A 83 -6.26 20.06 11.57
C LYS A 83 -6.47 19.78 10.10
N VAL A 84 -6.07 20.69 9.23
CA VAL A 84 -6.31 20.59 7.79
C VAL A 84 -4.98 20.57 7.05
N THR A 85 -4.78 19.52 6.26
CA THR A 85 -3.63 19.39 5.36
C THR A 85 -4.10 19.44 3.92
N ALA A 86 -3.44 20.22 3.10
CA ALA A 86 -3.55 20.17 1.65
C ALA A 86 -2.32 19.44 1.09
N THR A 87 -2.55 18.53 0.13
CA THR A 87 -1.51 17.75 -0.53
C THR A 87 -1.51 18.09 -2.02
N PHE A 88 -0.36 18.38 -2.58
CA PHE A 88 -0.18 18.74 -3.98
C PHE A 88 0.75 17.75 -4.67
N GLY A 89 0.42 17.35 -5.89
CA GLY A 89 1.25 16.50 -6.73
C GLY A 89 0.66 15.14 -7.00
N SER A 90 1.54 14.19 -7.37
CA SER A 90 1.18 12.80 -7.62
C SER A 90 1.01 12.07 -6.30
N GLN A 91 -0.18 11.60 -6.02
CA GLN A 91 -0.53 11.00 -4.74
C GLN A 91 -1.56 9.88 -4.89
N ALA A 92 -1.56 8.96 -3.91
CA ALA A 92 -2.59 7.94 -3.83
C ALA A 92 -3.96 8.57 -3.55
N LEU A 93 -4.97 8.06 -4.22
CA LEU A 93 -6.34 8.53 -4.07
C LEU A 93 -6.93 8.09 -2.72
N PRO A 94 -7.75 8.91 -2.08
CA PRO A 94 -8.46 8.55 -0.86
C PRO A 94 -9.67 7.66 -1.20
N TYR A 95 -9.41 6.41 -1.62
CA TYR A 95 -10.41 5.45 -2.02
C TYR A 95 -10.10 4.07 -1.44
N GLY A 96 -10.93 3.60 -0.50
CA GLY A 96 -10.73 2.34 0.22
C GLY A 96 -9.61 2.37 1.27
N ILE A 97 -9.42 1.25 1.96
CA ILE A 97 -8.33 1.02 2.91
C ILE A 97 -7.03 0.75 2.15
N ALA A 98 -7.15 0.20 0.96
CA ALA A 98 -6.03 -0.30 0.18
C ALA A 98 -4.93 0.74 -0.05
N TRP A 99 -5.27 2.02 -0.13
CA TRP A 99 -4.27 3.07 -0.33
C TRP A 99 -3.22 3.19 0.79
N GLY A 100 -3.51 2.72 1.99
CA GLY A 100 -2.57 2.66 3.11
C GLY A 100 -1.81 1.33 3.24
N LEU A 101 -2.26 0.27 2.54
CA LEU A 101 -1.76 -1.09 2.69
C LEU A 101 -0.81 -1.54 1.57
N HIS A 102 -0.62 -0.72 0.55
CA HIS A 102 0.08 -1.11 -0.69
C HIS A 102 1.59 -1.02 -0.66
N ARG A 103 2.16 -0.52 0.38
CA ARG A 103 3.61 -0.66 0.51
C ARG A 103 3.84 -2.10 0.94
N PRO A 104 4.63 -2.88 0.20
CA PRO A 104 5.00 -4.22 0.60
C PRO A 104 5.86 -4.12 1.85
N ALA A 105 5.25 -3.62 2.89
CA ALA A 105 5.80 -3.75 4.20
C ALA A 105 5.74 -5.22 4.55
N SER A 106 6.65 -5.61 5.36
CA SER A 106 6.91 -6.87 6.00
C SER A 106 5.74 -7.78 6.36
N ASN A 107 4.50 -7.34 6.22
CA ASN A 107 3.28 -8.06 6.56
C ASN A 107 2.20 -7.82 5.50
N SER A 108 2.50 -8.05 4.24
CA SER A 108 1.52 -7.90 3.17
C SER A 108 1.47 -9.13 2.29
N PHE A 109 0.30 -9.40 1.76
CA PHE A 109 0.14 -10.37 0.69
C PHE A 109 0.86 -9.90 -0.57
N VAL A 110 1.48 -10.84 -1.30
CA VAL A 110 2.10 -10.58 -2.59
C VAL A 110 1.03 -10.55 -3.69
N SER A 111 0.00 -11.37 -3.53
CA SER A 111 -0.95 -11.73 -4.58
C SER A 111 -2.29 -11.01 -4.48
N LEU A 112 -2.53 -10.16 -3.49
CA LEU A 112 -3.82 -9.47 -3.40
C LEU A 112 -3.84 -8.23 -4.28
N PRO A 113 -4.68 -8.24 -5.30
CA PRO A 113 -4.78 -7.14 -6.23
C PRO A 113 -5.75 -6.09 -5.71
N ARG A 114 -5.30 -4.96 -5.30
CA ARG A 114 -5.92 -3.69 -5.66
C ARG A 114 -4.80 -2.70 -5.89
N GLU A 115 -4.61 -2.38 -7.13
CA GLU A 115 -3.65 -1.36 -7.51
C GLU A 115 -4.06 -0.02 -6.90
N HIS A 116 -3.11 0.63 -6.30
CA HIS A 116 -3.21 2.03 -5.94
C HIS A 116 -3.49 2.82 -7.19
N THR A 117 -4.59 3.50 -7.23
CA THR A 117 -4.76 4.56 -8.21
C THR A 117 -4.00 5.78 -7.69
N ILE A 118 -2.96 6.16 -8.43
CA ILE A 118 -2.18 7.37 -8.19
C ILE A 118 -2.58 8.39 -9.24
N ALA A 119 -2.84 9.61 -8.83
CA ALA A 119 -3.18 10.69 -9.73
C ALA A 119 -2.52 12.01 -9.34
N ASP A 120 -2.30 12.85 -10.33
CA ASP A 120 -1.81 14.21 -10.15
C ASP A 120 -2.95 15.15 -9.81
N GLY A 121 -2.81 15.88 -8.70
CA GLY A 121 -3.87 16.79 -8.29
C GLY A 121 -3.65 17.40 -6.92
N ILE A 122 -4.75 17.79 -6.32
CA ILE A 122 -4.82 18.42 -5.00
C ILE A 122 -5.70 17.56 -4.10
N GLY A 123 -5.13 17.12 -2.98
CA GLY A 123 -5.84 16.47 -1.90
C GLY A 123 -6.06 17.43 -0.73
N VAL A 124 -7.13 17.24 -0.01
CA VAL A 124 -7.39 17.92 1.28
C VAL A 124 -7.85 16.88 2.29
N GLY A 125 -7.23 16.88 3.46
CA GLY A 125 -7.56 15.97 4.54
C GLY A 125 -7.75 16.69 5.87
N THR A 126 -8.68 16.18 6.67
CA THR A 126 -8.87 16.62 8.05
C THR A 126 -9.29 15.43 8.93
N SER A 127 -9.00 15.54 10.23
CA SER A 127 -9.50 14.58 11.22
C SER A 127 -9.99 15.32 12.46
N VAL A 128 -11.20 15.02 12.90
CA VAL A 128 -11.83 15.63 14.09
C VAL A 128 -12.58 14.56 14.87
N VAL A 129 -12.17 14.31 16.11
CA VAL A 129 -12.85 13.40 17.07
C VAL A 129 -13.16 12.02 16.45
N GLY A 130 -12.14 11.39 15.85
CA GLY A 130 -12.28 10.06 15.22
C GLY A 130 -12.90 10.07 13.83
N VAL A 131 -13.42 11.20 13.33
CA VAL A 131 -13.91 11.34 11.97
C VAL A 131 -12.78 11.86 11.08
N GLY A 132 -12.40 11.08 10.08
CA GLY A 132 -11.49 11.48 9.00
C GLY A 132 -12.27 11.85 7.75
N ILE A 133 -11.90 12.94 7.10
CA ILE A 133 -12.47 13.36 5.82
C ILE A 133 -11.30 13.66 4.88
N GLN A 134 -11.34 13.07 3.71
CA GLN A 134 -10.36 13.29 2.65
C GLN A 134 -11.09 13.52 1.33
N ALA A 135 -10.57 14.44 0.55
CA ALA A 135 -11.06 14.74 -0.79
C ALA A 135 -9.87 14.98 -1.72
N PHE A 136 -10.03 14.60 -2.95
CA PHE A 136 -9.03 14.77 -4.00
C PHE A 136 -9.71 15.29 -5.26
N TYR A 137 -9.03 16.17 -5.98
CA TYR A 137 -9.39 16.62 -7.32
C TYR A 137 -8.14 16.68 -8.19
N GLY A 138 -8.18 16.04 -9.32
CA GLY A 138 -7.02 15.86 -10.21
C GLY A 138 -7.29 16.16 -11.66
N ASN A 139 -6.34 15.76 -12.49
CA ASN A 139 -6.40 15.90 -13.94
C ASN A 139 -7.61 15.15 -14.52
N ASN A 140 -8.11 15.61 -15.68
CA ASN A 140 -9.27 15.06 -16.40
C ASN A 140 -10.57 15.05 -15.57
N GLU A 141 -10.74 16.04 -14.68
CA GLU A 141 -11.93 16.17 -13.83
C GLU A 141 -12.14 14.98 -12.87
N TYR A 142 -11.13 14.14 -12.69
CA TYR A 142 -11.20 13.04 -11.75
C TYR A 142 -11.24 13.55 -10.31
N TRP A 143 -12.16 13.03 -9.52
CA TRP A 143 -12.25 13.32 -8.10
C TRP A 143 -12.46 12.05 -7.29
N ALA A 144 -12.04 12.07 -6.04
CA ALA A 144 -12.29 11.02 -5.07
C ALA A 144 -12.52 11.61 -3.69
N GLY A 145 -13.30 10.94 -2.88
CA GLY A 145 -13.58 11.34 -1.51
C GLY A 145 -13.71 10.15 -0.58
N ARG A 146 -13.30 10.33 0.67
CA ARG A 146 -13.41 9.33 1.71
C ARG A 146 -13.82 9.97 3.02
N VAL A 147 -14.78 9.35 3.68
CA VAL A 147 -15.11 9.63 5.08
C VAL A 147 -14.83 8.37 5.88
N SER A 148 -14.16 8.50 7.00
CA SER A 148 -13.89 7.39 7.91
C SER A 148 -14.23 7.76 9.34
N TYR A 149 -14.60 6.77 10.12
CA TYR A 149 -14.84 6.92 11.55
C TYR A 149 -14.08 5.85 12.33
N SER A 150 -13.23 6.30 13.24
CA SER A 150 -12.44 5.41 14.09
C SER A 150 -12.98 5.42 15.51
N LEU A 151 -13.30 4.23 16.02
CA LEU A 151 -13.78 3.99 17.37
C LEU A 151 -13.04 2.80 17.97
N PHE A 152 -12.38 3.00 19.11
CA PHE A 152 -11.50 2.01 19.74
C PHE A 152 -10.42 1.52 18.74
N HIS A 153 -10.49 0.27 18.33
CA HIS A 153 -9.55 -0.39 17.41
C HIS A 153 -10.17 -0.71 16.04
N GLN A 154 -11.27 -0.05 15.72
CA GLN A 154 -11.99 -0.25 14.47
C GLN A 154 -12.08 1.06 13.69
N THR A 155 -12.00 0.97 12.38
CA THR A 155 -12.25 2.08 11.46
C THR A 155 -13.25 1.62 10.43
N LEU A 156 -14.31 2.40 10.27
CA LEU A 156 -15.30 2.26 9.20
C LEU A 156 -15.01 3.34 8.16
N GLY A 157 -15.07 3.02 6.89
CA GLY A 157 -14.84 3.96 5.81
C GLY A 157 -15.91 3.87 4.73
N LEU A 158 -16.14 5.00 4.09
CA LEU A 158 -16.96 5.15 2.90
C LEU A 158 -16.19 5.99 1.89
N SER A 159 -16.03 5.49 0.70
CA SER A 159 -15.29 6.15 -0.39
C SER A 159 -16.12 6.23 -1.65
N VAL A 160 -16.00 7.33 -2.36
CA VAL A 160 -16.67 7.59 -3.66
C VAL A 160 -15.65 8.22 -4.62
N ASN A 161 -15.89 8.03 -5.92
CA ASN A 161 -15.07 8.70 -6.95
C ASN A 161 -15.92 9.13 -8.16
N SER A 162 -15.26 9.78 -9.12
CA SER A 162 -15.90 10.30 -10.34
C SER A 162 -16.39 9.22 -11.30
N ASP A 163 -16.01 7.98 -11.12
CA ASP A 163 -16.44 6.84 -11.94
C ASP A 163 -17.67 6.15 -11.34
N ASP A 164 -18.43 6.89 -10.50
CA ASP A 164 -19.61 6.42 -9.77
C ASP A 164 -19.33 5.18 -8.88
N ALA A 165 -18.06 4.94 -8.59
CA ALA A 165 -17.68 3.84 -7.73
C ALA A 165 -17.90 4.20 -6.25
N LEU A 166 -18.53 3.29 -5.53
CA LEU A 166 -18.85 3.41 -4.11
C LEU A 166 -18.26 2.22 -3.35
N LEU A 167 -17.42 2.49 -2.37
CA LEU A 167 -16.76 1.46 -1.59
C LEU A 167 -16.99 1.67 -0.10
N VAL A 168 -17.35 0.61 0.59
CA VAL A 168 -17.42 0.54 2.06
C VAL A 168 -16.28 -0.32 2.57
N ASP A 169 -15.65 0.12 3.64
CA ASP A 169 -14.56 -0.63 4.24
C ASP A 169 -14.62 -0.66 5.77
N VAL A 170 -14.03 -1.71 6.33
CA VAL A 170 -13.86 -1.91 7.77
C VAL A 170 -12.42 -2.37 8.01
N ALA A 171 -11.71 -1.69 8.90
CA ALA A 171 -10.44 -2.17 9.45
C ALA A 171 -10.59 -2.38 10.94
N SER A 172 -10.02 -3.46 11.46
CA SER A 172 -10.06 -3.80 12.88
C SER A 172 -8.72 -4.35 13.34
N THR A 173 -8.29 -3.93 14.53
CA THR A 173 -7.14 -4.52 15.22
C THR A 173 -7.63 -4.98 16.58
N VAL A 174 -7.57 -6.28 16.84
CA VAL A 174 -7.98 -6.89 18.12
C VAL A 174 -6.91 -7.83 18.62
N ASP A 175 -6.79 -7.95 19.94
CA ASP A 175 -6.00 -9.01 20.57
C ASP A 175 -6.94 -10.12 21.04
N ILE A 176 -6.72 -11.31 20.55
CA ILE A 176 -7.48 -12.49 20.93
C ILE A 176 -6.55 -13.41 21.74
N VAL A 177 -6.44 -13.15 23.03
CA VAL A 177 -5.68 -13.97 23.99
C VAL A 177 -4.21 -14.19 23.56
N GLY A 178 -3.47 -13.10 23.32
CA GLY A 178 -2.07 -13.13 22.87
C GLY A 178 -1.89 -13.41 21.36
N PHE A 179 -2.97 -13.22 20.59
CA PHE A 179 -2.97 -13.28 19.13
C PHE A 179 -3.45 -11.93 18.60
N PRO A 180 -2.56 -10.96 18.40
CA PRO A 180 -2.90 -9.75 17.65
C PRO A 180 -3.39 -10.09 16.26
N VAL A 181 -4.62 -9.66 15.94
CA VAL A 181 -5.28 -9.90 14.67
C VAL A 181 -5.60 -8.54 14.04
N VAL A 182 -5.09 -8.31 12.85
CA VAL A 182 -5.45 -7.17 12.00
C VAL A 182 -6.31 -7.69 10.86
N THR A 183 -7.53 -7.19 10.76
CA THR A 183 -8.47 -7.59 9.71
C THR A 183 -8.93 -6.37 8.95
N SER A 184 -9.03 -6.48 7.63
CA SER A 184 -9.68 -5.50 6.78
C SER A 184 -10.64 -6.16 5.81
N LEU A 185 -11.79 -5.52 5.59
CA LEU A 185 -12.79 -5.88 4.61
C LEU A 185 -13.08 -4.64 3.77
N GLU A 186 -13.04 -4.78 2.47
CA GLU A 186 -13.52 -3.80 1.51
C GLU A 186 -14.63 -4.42 0.69
N TYR A 187 -15.71 -3.69 0.46
CA TYR A 187 -16.84 -4.12 -0.34
C TYR A 187 -17.17 -3.02 -1.34
N ASP A 188 -17.13 -3.37 -2.62
CA ASP A 188 -17.47 -2.48 -3.71
C ASP A 188 -18.97 -2.55 -4.02
N LEU A 189 -19.65 -1.42 -3.88
CA LEU A 189 -21.07 -1.25 -4.11
C LEU A 189 -21.39 -0.67 -5.49
N SER A 190 -20.38 -0.46 -6.34
CA SER A 190 -20.56 0.06 -7.69
C SER A 190 -21.40 -0.89 -8.53
N GLU A 191 -22.20 -0.35 -9.43
CA GLU A 191 -23.11 -1.16 -10.29
C GLU A 191 -22.33 -2.19 -11.12
N ASP A 192 -21.13 -1.81 -11.60
CA ASP A 192 -20.29 -2.67 -12.45
C ASP A 192 -19.42 -3.67 -11.66
N ALA A 193 -19.35 -3.53 -10.33
CA ALA A 193 -18.47 -4.36 -9.50
C ALA A 193 -19.10 -5.68 -9.07
N ASP A 194 -20.38 -5.89 -9.36
CA ASP A 194 -21.16 -7.10 -9.03
C ASP A 194 -20.98 -7.57 -7.57
N GLY A 195 -20.77 -6.61 -6.65
CA GLY A 195 -20.55 -6.86 -5.24
C GLY A 195 -19.15 -7.40 -4.89
N ALA A 196 -18.13 -6.98 -5.62
CA ALA A 196 -16.76 -7.38 -5.36
C ALA A 196 -16.31 -7.04 -3.94
N PHE A 197 -15.64 -7.97 -3.26
CA PHE A 197 -15.12 -7.77 -1.92
C PHE A 197 -13.73 -8.39 -1.73
N TRP A 198 -13.00 -7.86 -0.75
CA TRP A 198 -11.69 -8.34 -0.34
C TRP A 198 -11.60 -8.38 1.19
N LEU A 199 -11.45 -9.58 1.72
CA LEU A 199 -11.20 -9.83 3.15
C LEU A 199 -9.73 -10.20 3.35
N ARG A 200 -9.08 -9.54 4.31
CA ARG A 200 -7.69 -9.82 4.69
C ARG A 200 -7.57 -9.91 6.19
N SER A 201 -6.82 -10.88 6.66
CA SER A 201 -6.49 -11.01 8.08
C SER A 201 -5.03 -11.38 8.26
N ILE A 202 -4.38 -10.71 9.21
CA ILE A 202 -3.01 -10.99 9.63
C ILE A 202 -3.06 -11.33 11.11
N VAL A 203 -2.61 -12.53 11.44
CA VAL A 203 -2.53 -13.01 12.82
C VAL A 203 -1.08 -13.13 13.22
N THR A 204 -0.67 -12.42 14.28
CA THR A 204 0.72 -12.42 14.77
C THR A 204 0.78 -13.00 16.19
N PRO A 205 1.00 -14.31 16.34
CA PRO A 205 1.04 -14.93 17.67
C PRO A 205 2.24 -14.44 18.48
N GLU A 206 2.05 -14.00 19.70
CA GLU A 206 3.14 -13.49 20.56
C GLU A 206 4.22 -14.55 20.85
N PHE A 207 3.86 -15.82 20.91
CA PHE A 207 4.81 -16.91 21.13
C PHE A 207 5.66 -17.25 19.91
N ALA A 208 5.20 -16.91 18.70
CA ALA A 208 5.88 -17.18 17.44
C ALA A 208 6.64 -15.94 16.97
N LYS A 209 7.67 -15.54 17.74
CA LYS A 209 8.43 -14.31 17.50
C LYS A 209 8.84 -14.14 16.02
N GLY A 210 8.30 -13.11 15.40
CA GLY A 210 8.60 -12.76 14.00
C GLY A 210 7.77 -13.51 12.96
N ALA A 211 6.87 -14.41 13.33
CA ALA A 211 5.98 -15.09 12.41
C ALA A 211 4.56 -14.49 12.42
N SER A 212 3.96 -14.33 11.25
CA SER A 212 2.56 -13.92 11.09
C SER A 212 1.87 -14.81 10.07
N LEU A 213 0.65 -15.23 10.37
CA LEU A 213 -0.21 -15.93 9.43
C LEU A 213 -0.99 -14.92 8.60
N LEU A 214 -1.07 -15.14 7.31
CA LEU A 214 -1.79 -14.31 6.34
C LEU A 214 -2.99 -15.11 5.84
N LEU A 215 -4.18 -14.51 5.85
CA LEU A 215 -5.41 -15.07 5.31
C LEU A 215 -6.08 -14.03 4.44
N GLY A 216 -6.43 -14.39 3.21
CA GLY A 216 -7.13 -13.54 2.25
C GLY A 216 -8.26 -14.29 1.58
N TYR A 217 -9.35 -13.59 1.30
CA TYR A 217 -10.48 -14.14 0.54
C TYR A 217 -11.15 -13.00 -0.24
N ASN A 218 -11.56 -13.26 -1.46
CA ASN A 218 -12.21 -12.29 -2.33
C ASN A 218 -13.51 -12.85 -2.96
N SER A 219 -14.21 -11.98 -3.70
CA SER A 219 -15.45 -12.33 -4.40
C SER A 219 -15.27 -13.37 -5.51
N ASP A 220 -14.08 -13.54 -6.03
CA ASP A 220 -13.75 -14.53 -7.07
C ASP A 220 -13.53 -15.93 -6.47
N GLU A 221 -13.91 -16.11 -5.20
CA GLU A 221 -13.74 -17.34 -4.42
C GLU A 221 -12.26 -17.74 -4.21
N GLU A 222 -11.33 -16.82 -4.44
CA GLU A 222 -9.92 -17.06 -4.20
C GLU A 222 -9.62 -17.02 -2.69
N LEU A 223 -9.19 -18.12 -2.16
CA LEU A 223 -8.66 -18.23 -0.80
C LEU A 223 -7.13 -18.26 -0.85
N LEU A 224 -6.54 -17.25 -0.23
CA LEU A 224 -5.09 -17.11 -0.06
C LEU A 224 -4.74 -17.37 1.39
N TYR A 225 -3.69 -18.13 1.63
CA TYR A 225 -3.12 -18.30 2.96
C TYR A 225 -1.61 -18.26 2.88
N GLY A 226 -0.98 -17.73 3.89
CA GLY A 226 0.46 -17.53 3.86
C GLY A 226 1.09 -17.43 5.22
N LEU A 227 2.40 -17.42 5.21
CA LEU A 227 3.24 -17.19 6.37
C LEU A 227 4.23 -16.08 6.04
N ASN A 228 4.29 -15.08 6.89
CA ASN A 228 5.34 -14.09 6.87
C ASN A 228 6.27 -14.32 8.06
N TYR A 229 7.57 -14.33 7.80
CA TYR A 229 8.59 -14.52 8.83
C TYR A 229 9.63 -13.41 8.78
N LYS A 230 9.77 -12.71 9.90
CA LYS A 230 10.80 -11.68 10.12
C LYS A 230 12.12 -12.37 10.50
N CYS A 231 13.06 -12.45 9.56
CA CYS A 231 14.38 -13.03 9.80
C CYS A 231 15.25 -12.13 10.68
N ASN A 232 15.17 -10.82 10.45
CA ASN A 232 15.81 -9.76 11.23
C ASN A 232 15.02 -8.46 11.04
N ASP A 233 15.51 -7.33 11.57
CA ASP A 233 14.78 -6.05 11.51
C ASP A 233 14.51 -5.56 10.08
N ASN A 234 15.29 -6.02 9.13
CA ASN A 234 15.27 -5.56 7.75
C ASN A 234 14.85 -6.63 6.74
N THR A 235 14.84 -7.91 7.12
CA THR A 235 14.63 -9.02 6.17
C THR A 235 13.41 -9.84 6.55
N PHE A 236 12.54 -10.07 5.57
CA PHE A 236 11.32 -10.85 5.69
C PHE A 236 11.24 -11.90 4.61
N ILE A 237 10.66 -13.04 4.94
CA ILE A 237 10.31 -14.09 3.99
C ILE A 237 8.80 -14.28 4.07
N THR A 238 8.12 -14.12 2.96
CA THR A 238 6.67 -14.35 2.85
C THR A 238 6.42 -15.53 1.92
N THR A 239 5.59 -16.46 2.34
CA THR A 239 5.09 -17.55 1.49
C THR A 239 3.58 -17.40 1.37
N GLU A 240 3.05 -17.58 0.17
CA GLU A 240 1.62 -17.56 -0.10
C GLU A 240 1.24 -18.76 -0.94
N LEU A 241 0.05 -19.27 -0.68
CA LEU A 241 -0.56 -20.39 -1.36
C LEU A 241 -2.00 -20.01 -1.71
N SER A 242 -2.39 -20.19 -2.96
CA SER A 242 -3.78 -20.12 -3.40
C SER A 242 -4.39 -21.51 -3.38
N VAL A 243 -5.71 -21.58 -3.22
CA VAL A 243 -6.46 -22.84 -3.35
C VAL A 243 -6.34 -23.40 -4.77
N ASP A 244 -6.19 -22.55 -5.76
CA ASP A 244 -5.99 -22.95 -7.16
C ASP A 244 -4.60 -23.50 -7.45
N GLY A 245 -3.75 -23.60 -6.43
CA GLY A 245 -2.43 -24.25 -6.50
C GLY A 245 -1.27 -23.30 -6.76
N ASP A 246 -1.51 -22.02 -6.94
CA ASP A 246 -0.45 -21.02 -7.09
C ASP A 246 0.33 -20.84 -5.80
N LYS A 247 1.64 -20.80 -5.91
CA LYS A 247 2.58 -20.67 -4.79
C LYS A 247 3.52 -19.52 -5.05
N VAL A 248 3.67 -18.64 -4.06
CA VAL A 248 4.62 -17.53 -4.14
C VAL A 248 5.52 -17.56 -2.91
N ILE A 249 6.81 -17.42 -3.14
CA ILE A 249 7.80 -17.20 -2.07
C ILE A 249 8.50 -15.87 -2.38
N ARG A 250 8.40 -14.93 -1.46
CA ARG A 250 9.03 -13.60 -1.55
C ARG A 250 10.07 -13.44 -0.46
N VAL A 251 11.19 -12.84 -0.81
CA VAL A 251 12.17 -12.30 0.13
C VAL A 251 12.19 -10.78 -0.03
N SER A 252 12.00 -10.06 1.06
CA SER A 252 12.05 -8.60 1.09
C SER A 252 13.15 -8.12 2.04
N TYR A 253 13.82 -7.05 1.65
CA TYR A 253 14.81 -6.33 2.46
C TYR A 253 14.46 -4.85 2.49
N SER A 254 14.24 -4.31 3.70
CA SER A 254 13.97 -2.88 3.93
C SER A 254 15.18 -2.17 4.54
N PHE A 255 15.41 -0.88 4.22
CA PHE A 255 16.51 -0.06 4.76
C PHE A 255 16.08 1.38 5.06
#